data_b765e3adc60034f64ccf370815220fd2
#
_entry.id   b765e3adc60034f64ccf370815220fd2
#
_cell.length_a   1.000
_cell.length_b   1.000
_cell.length_c   1.000
_cell.angle_alpha   90.00
_cell.angle_beta   90.00
_cell.angle_gamma   90.00
#
_symmetry.space_group_name_H-M   'P 1'
#
loop_
_entity.id
_entity.type
_entity.pdbx_description
1 polymer ?
#
loop_
_entity_poly.entity_id
_entity_poly.type
_entity_poly.pdbx_seq_one_letter_code
_entity_poly.pdbx_strand_id
1 'polypeptide(L)'
;MKEKQNFFLDMEAYLPKKNGLYLNLVLGNVNVTLLSNQAKFAYKDEYEKFKLCLTIILMLGAISCLFFLNYRVTDEIFNFLLVWYYCTLTIRESILINNGSRIKGWWVLHHYVSTFLSGVMLTWPEGPIYQTFRSQFLAFSIFQSCVQFMQYYYQRGCLYRLRALGERNQLDLTVEGFQSWMWRGLTFLLPFLFFGHFWQLYNAVTLFTLATRDDCKEWQVLMLGLTFLVLFLGNFLTTLKVVHQKVQKNYRQDKNNKHK
;
A
#
# COMPACT_ATOMS: atom_id res chain seq x y z
N MET A 1 -40.50 -11.98 25.66
CA MET A 1 -39.35 -12.89 25.60
C MET A 1 -38.61 -12.81 24.26
N LYS A 2 -39.29 -12.88 23.10
CA LYS A 2 -38.66 -12.79 21.76
C LYS A 2 -37.87 -11.49 21.51
N GLU A 3 -38.37 -10.37 21.99
CA GLU A 3 -37.72 -9.07 21.81
C GLU A 3 -36.37 -8.95 22.56
N LYS A 4 -36.30 -9.49 23.79
CA LYS A 4 -35.05 -9.60 24.56
C LYS A 4 -34.06 -10.56 23.89
N GLN A 5 -34.55 -11.64 23.29
CA GLN A 5 -33.70 -12.60 22.57
C GLN A 5 -33.10 -12.01 21.28
N ASN A 6 -33.88 -11.22 20.53
CA ASN A 6 -33.38 -10.49 19.39
C ASN A 6 -32.35 -9.42 19.78
N PHE A 7 -32.56 -8.71 20.87
CA PHE A 7 -31.61 -7.74 21.42
C PHE A 7 -30.30 -8.39 21.86
N PHE A 8 -30.38 -9.61 22.49
CA PHE A 8 -29.18 -10.37 22.82
C PHE A 8 -28.42 -10.87 21.57
N LEU A 9 -29.13 -11.33 20.54
CA LEU A 9 -28.54 -11.74 19.26
C LEU A 9 -27.87 -10.57 18.55
N ASP A 10 -28.50 -9.40 18.60
CA ASP A 10 -27.91 -8.18 18.05
C ASP A 10 -26.67 -7.76 18.83
N MET A 11 -26.68 -7.84 20.15
CA MET A 11 -25.50 -7.58 20.99
C MET A 11 -24.39 -8.61 20.76
N GLU A 12 -24.72 -9.88 20.59
CA GLU A 12 -23.76 -10.96 20.32
C GLU A 12 -23.10 -10.79 18.94
N ALA A 13 -23.80 -10.21 17.95
CA ALA A 13 -23.25 -9.87 16.64
C ALA A 13 -22.15 -8.78 16.73
N TYR A 14 -22.21 -7.91 17.73
CA TYR A 14 -21.20 -6.87 17.99
C TYR A 14 -20.07 -7.32 18.90
N LEU A 15 -20.18 -8.49 19.55
CA LEU A 15 -19.09 -9.03 20.37
C LEU A 15 -17.94 -9.52 19.48
N PRO A 16 -16.68 -9.30 19.90
CA PRO A 16 -15.52 -9.77 19.15
C PRO A 16 -15.53 -11.29 19.06
N LYS A 17 -15.79 -11.82 17.87
CA LYS A 17 -15.71 -13.27 17.60
C LYS A 17 -14.25 -13.69 17.59
N LYS A 18 -13.95 -14.86 18.18
CA LYS A 18 -12.61 -15.47 18.09
C LYS A 18 -12.27 -15.71 16.62
N ASN A 19 -11.10 -15.26 16.20
CA ASN A 19 -10.60 -15.49 14.85
C ASN A 19 -10.46 -17.00 14.59
N GLY A 20 -10.76 -17.44 13.36
CA GLY A 20 -10.49 -18.80 12.94
C GLY A 20 -8.97 -19.07 12.87
N LEU A 21 -8.59 -20.36 12.78
CA LEU A 21 -7.20 -20.80 12.81
C LEU A 21 -6.35 -20.11 11.74
N TYR A 22 -6.88 -19.91 10.54
CA TYR A 22 -6.20 -19.21 9.45
C TYR A 22 -5.92 -17.73 9.77
N LEU A 23 -6.92 -17.01 10.29
CA LEU A 23 -6.77 -15.61 10.69
C LEU A 23 -5.80 -15.45 11.87
N ASN A 24 -5.80 -16.39 12.81
CA ASN A 24 -4.83 -16.39 13.91
C ASN A 24 -3.41 -16.65 13.42
N LEU A 25 -3.22 -17.50 12.41
CA LEU A 25 -1.91 -17.78 11.84
C LEU A 25 -1.33 -16.57 11.07
N VAL A 26 -2.18 -15.86 10.33
CA VAL A 26 -1.77 -14.75 9.46
C VAL A 26 -1.71 -13.41 10.19
N LEU A 27 -2.63 -13.16 11.12
CA LEU A 27 -2.82 -11.87 11.80
C LEU A 27 -2.49 -11.90 13.30
N GLY A 28 -2.26 -13.09 13.87
CA GLY A 28 -2.18 -13.24 15.32
C GLY A 28 -3.52 -13.05 16.02
N ASN A 29 -3.51 -12.68 17.30
CA ASN A 29 -4.71 -12.48 18.13
C ASN A 29 -5.41 -11.13 17.86
N VAL A 30 -5.61 -10.77 16.61
CA VAL A 30 -6.26 -9.50 16.24
C VAL A 30 -7.77 -9.70 16.11
N ASN A 31 -8.56 -8.94 16.85
CA ASN A 31 -10.00 -8.92 16.70
C ASN A 31 -10.38 -8.22 15.38
N VAL A 32 -11.17 -8.89 14.55
CA VAL A 32 -11.66 -8.35 13.27
C VAL A 32 -12.67 -7.22 13.48
N THR A 33 -13.43 -7.25 14.59
CA THR A 33 -14.41 -6.21 14.93
C THR A 33 -13.85 -5.29 16.01
N LEU A 34 -13.58 -4.04 15.64
CA LEU A 34 -13.04 -3.02 16.53
C LEU A 34 -14.17 -2.11 17.01
N LEU A 35 -14.60 -2.27 18.26
CA LEU A 35 -15.77 -1.59 18.81
C LEU A 35 -15.51 -0.13 19.19
N SER A 36 -14.31 0.20 19.69
CA SER A 36 -13.97 1.55 20.13
C SER A 36 -13.12 2.29 19.09
N ASN A 37 -13.27 3.63 19.03
CA ASN A 37 -12.42 4.46 18.19
C ASN A 37 -10.93 4.34 18.58
N GLN A 38 -10.65 4.17 19.86
CA GLN A 38 -9.28 3.97 20.36
C GLN A 38 -8.67 2.66 19.81
N ALA A 39 -9.45 1.55 19.81
CA ALA A 39 -9.01 0.29 19.23
C ALA A 39 -8.77 0.41 17.71
N LYS A 40 -9.60 1.17 16.98
CA LYS A 40 -9.40 1.45 15.54
C LYS A 40 -8.11 2.22 15.28
N PHE A 41 -7.80 3.23 16.09
CA PHE A 41 -6.54 3.97 15.98
C PHE A 41 -5.32 3.12 16.32
N ALA A 42 -5.40 2.31 17.38
CA ALA A 42 -4.34 1.38 17.76
C ALA A 42 -4.04 0.38 16.64
N TYR A 43 -5.08 -0.24 16.08
CA TYR A 43 -4.94 -1.18 14.96
C TYR A 43 -4.30 -0.53 13.73
N LYS A 44 -4.68 0.71 13.41
CA LYS A 44 -4.09 1.44 12.29
C LYS A 44 -2.62 1.80 12.55
N ASP A 45 -2.25 2.17 13.77
CA ASP A 45 -0.85 2.41 14.14
C ASP A 45 0.00 1.13 14.04
N GLU A 46 -0.53 -0.02 14.50
CA GLU A 46 0.11 -1.33 14.33
C GLU A 46 0.27 -1.72 12.86
N TYR A 47 -0.74 -1.45 12.03
CA TYR A 47 -0.67 -1.67 10.60
C TYR A 47 0.44 -0.84 9.94
N GLU A 48 0.57 0.44 10.29
CA GLU A 48 1.63 1.30 9.76
C GLU A 48 3.03 0.86 10.24
N LYS A 49 3.16 0.44 11.49
CA LYS A 49 4.42 -0.13 12.03
C LYS A 49 4.81 -1.42 11.33
N PHE A 50 3.84 -2.30 11.08
CA PHE A 50 4.05 -3.54 10.33
C PHE A 50 4.57 -3.24 8.91
N LYS A 51 3.94 -2.30 8.20
CA LYS A 51 4.40 -1.85 6.88
C LYS A 51 5.84 -1.38 6.92
N LEU A 52 6.18 -0.53 7.89
CA LEU A 52 7.54 -0.01 8.03
C LEU A 52 8.56 -1.12 8.25
N CYS A 53 8.29 -2.02 9.20
CA CYS A 53 9.21 -3.12 9.53
C CYS A 53 9.49 -3.99 8.30
N LEU A 54 8.43 -4.42 7.60
CA LEU A 54 8.60 -5.24 6.41
C LEU A 54 9.20 -4.47 5.23
N THR A 55 8.90 -3.20 5.07
CA THR A 55 9.56 -2.36 4.05
C THR A 55 11.08 -2.33 4.26
N ILE A 56 11.55 -2.21 5.50
CA ILE A 56 12.99 -2.24 5.81
C ILE A 56 13.59 -3.63 5.49
N ILE A 57 12.93 -4.71 5.90
CA ILE A 57 13.37 -6.08 5.62
C ILE A 57 13.44 -6.32 4.10
N LEU A 58 12.42 -5.94 3.35
CA LEU A 58 12.38 -6.09 1.90
C LEU A 58 13.42 -5.22 1.20
N MET A 59 13.68 -4.01 1.69
CA MET A 59 14.73 -3.14 1.16
C MET A 59 16.11 -3.77 1.35
N LEU A 60 16.42 -4.28 2.56
CA LEU A 60 17.69 -4.97 2.82
C LEU A 60 17.80 -6.25 2.01
N GLY A 61 16.69 -7.00 1.86
CA GLY A 61 16.65 -8.19 1.01
C GLY A 61 16.94 -7.88 -0.45
N ALA A 62 16.30 -6.83 -1.01
CA ALA A 62 16.52 -6.39 -2.39
C ALA A 62 17.96 -5.92 -2.62
N ILE A 63 18.55 -5.15 -1.68
CA ILE A 63 19.96 -4.74 -1.72
C ILE A 63 20.87 -5.95 -1.69
N SER A 64 20.62 -6.90 -0.79
CA SER A 64 21.41 -8.13 -0.67
C SER A 64 21.33 -8.96 -1.95
N CYS A 65 20.16 -9.14 -2.55
CA CYS A 65 19.99 -9.86 -3.83
C CYS A 65 20.67 -9.14 -4.99
N LEU A 66 20.67 -7.79 -4.98
CA LEU A 66 21.25 -7.02 -6.09
C LEU A 66 22.80 -7.03 -6.07
N PHE A 67 23.41 -6.89 -4.88
CA PHE A 67 24.85 -6.66 -4.75
C PHE A 67 25.65 -7.87 -4.30
N PHE A 68 25.07 -8.78 -3.49
CA PHE A 68 25.80 -9.85 -2.83
C PHE A 68 25.35 -11.26 -3.22
N LEU A 69 24.04 -11.44 -3.43
CA LEU A 69 23.45 -12.78 -3.59
C LEU A 69 22.86 -12.92 -4.99
N ASN A 70 23.70 -13.32 -5.94
CA ASN A 70 23.24 -13.54 -7.31
C ASN A 70 22.84 -15.01 -7.55
N TYR A 71 21.97 -15.53 -6.68
CA TYR A 71 21.47 -16.91 -6.77
C TYR A 71 19.96 -16.90 -6.95
N ARG A 72 19.46 -17.79 -7.80
CA ARG A 72 18.01 -17.93 -8.07
C ARG A 72 17.18 -18.17 -6.80
N VAL A 73 17.69 -19.03 -5.90
CA VAL A 73 17.00 -19.36 -4.64
C VAL A 73 16.76 -18.12 -3.78
N THR A 74 17.71 -17.19 -3.73
CA THR A 74 17.54 -15.94 -2.95
C THR A 74 16.49 -15.03 -3.56
N ASP A 75 16.39 -14.97 -4.88
CA ASP A 75 15.35 -14.23 -5.58
C ASP A 75 13.97 -14.84 -5.34
N GLU A 76 13.87 -16.16 -5.30
CA GLU A 76 12.62 -16.88 -4.98
C GLU A 76 12.17 -16.60 -3.55
N ILE A 77 13.07 -16.64 -2.57
CA ILE A 77 12.76 -16.27 -1.18
C ILE A 77 12.30 -14.81 -1.11
N PHE A 78 12.99 -13.90 -1.79
CA PHE A 78 12.60 -12.49 -1.83
C PHE A 78 11.21 -12.28 -2.43
N ASN A 79 10.91 -12.90 -3.59
CA ASN A 79 9.60 -12.82 -4.23
C ASN A 79 8.50 -13.48 -3.39
N PHE A 80 8.80 -14.60 -2.70
CA PHE A 80 7.87 -15.22 -1.76
C PHE A 80 7.53 -14.28 -0.59
N LEU A 81 8.53 -13.58 -0.03
CA LEU A 81 8.30 -12.57 1.01
C LEU A 81 7.45 -11.40 0.49
N LEU A 82 7.64 -10.98 -0.77
CA LEU A 82 6.79 -9.97 -1.41
C LEU A 82 5.33 -10.44 -1.52
N VAL A 83 5.08 -11.67 -1.98
CA VAL A 83 3.74 -12.26 -2.06
C VAL A 83 3.09 -12.26 -0.67
N TRP A 84 3.80 -12.78 0.34
CA TRP A 84 3.30 -12.83 1.71
C TRP A 84 3.00 -11.42 2.27
N TYR A 85 3.88 -10.45 2.00
CA TYR A 85 3.70 -9.06 2.40
C TYR A 85 2.42 -8.46 1.82
N TYR A 86 2.22 -8.54 0.50
CA TYR A 86 1.05 -7.98 -0.15
C TYR A 86 -0.24 -8.70 0.23
N CYS A 87 -0.22 -10.02 0.38
CA CYS A 87 -1.36 -10.79 0.92
C CYS A 87 -1.76 -10.31 2.32
N THR A 88 -0.78 -10.12 3.20
CA THR A 88 -1.03 -9.64 4.55
C THR A 88 -1.59 -8.21 4.55
N LEU A 89 -1.09 -7.33 3.68
CA LEU A 89 -1.63 -5.98 3.52
C LEU A 89 -3.10 -5.99 3.08
N THR A 90 -3.46 -6.81 2.08
CA THR A 90 -4.85 -6.88 1.59
C THR A 90 -5.81 -7.34 2.69
N ILE A 91 -5.41 -8.30 3.53
CA ILE A 91 -6.23 -8.77 4.64
C ILE A 91 -6.39 -7.66 5.70
N ARG A 92 -5.30 -7.02 6.11
CA ARG A 92 -5.32 -5.95 7.11
C ARG A 92 -6.11 -4.73 6.64
N GLU A 93 -6.00 -4.36 5.36
CA GLU A 93 -6.80 -3.27 4.79
C GLU A 93 -8.28 -3.63 4.69
N SER A 94 -8.62 -4.87 4.38
CA SER A 94 -10.01 -5.34 4.39
C SER A 94 -10.62 -5.24 5.79
N ILE A 95 -9.87 -5.56 6.84
CA ILE A 95 -10.28 -5.37 8.23
C ILE A 95 -10.50 -3.89 8.54
N LEU A 96 -9.60 -3.00 8.13
CA LEU A 96 -9.74 -1.56 8.32
C LEU A 96 -11.00 -1.01 7.63
N ILE A 97 -11.29 -1.46 6.40
CA ILE A 97 -12.48 -1.05 5.64
C ILE A 97 -13.75 -1.51 6.35
N ASN A 98 -13.82 -2.76 6.79
CA ASN A 98 -14.95 -3.30 7.53
C ASN A 98 -15.22 -2.54 8.85
N ASN A 99 -14.17 -1.95 9.43
CA ASN A 99 -14.27 -1.10 10.62
C ASN A 99 -14.47 0.39 10.33
N GLY A 100 -14.85 0.74 9.09
CA GLY A 100 -15.25 2.08 8.70
C GLY A 100 -14.15 3.00 8.18
N SER A 101 -12.94 2.46 7.89
CA SER A 101 -11.89 3.23 7.21
C SER A 101 -12.26 3.54 5.76
N ARG A 102 -12.13 4.81 5.36
CA ARG A 102 -12.39 5.26 3.98
C ARG A 102 -11.13 5.10 3.11
N ILE A 103 -10.74 3.86 2.83
CA ILE A 103 -9.64 3.59 1.90
C ILE A 103 -10.20 3.58 0.48
N LYS A 104 -9.53 4.29 -0.45
CA LYS A 104 -9.96 4.30 -1.85
C LYS A 104 -9.77 2.90 -2.46
N GLY A 105 -10.76 2.42 -3.21
CA GLY A 105 -10.77 1.07 -3.78
C GLY A 105 -9.56 0.73 -4.63
N TRP A 106 -8.99 1.73 -5.34
CA TRP A 106 -7.76 1.50 -6.11
C TRP A 106 -6.57 1.05 -5.24
N TRP A 107 -6.41 1.62 -4.03
CA TRP A 107 -5.28 1.22 -3.16
C TRP A 107 -5.36 -0.23 -2.70
N VAL A 108 -6.56 -0.74 -2.48
CA VAL A 108 -6.78 -2.15 -2.17
C VAL A 108 -6.50 -3.01 -3.40
N LEU A 109 -7.06 -2.62 -4.55
CA LEU A 109 -6.83 -3.33 -5.83
C LEU A 109 -5.35 -3.35 -6.21
N HIS A 110 -4.62 -2.26 -5.97
CA HIS A 110 -3.18 -2.19 -6.17
C HIS A 110 -2.42 -3.30 -5.44
N HIS A 111 -2.78 -3.61 -4.20
CA HIS A 111 -2.12 -4.69 -3.45
C HIS A 111 -2.43 -6.08 -4.04
N TYR A 112 -3.65 -6.33 -4.52
CA TYR A 112 -3.97 -7.56 -5.25
C TYR A 112 -3.15 -7.70 -6.53
N VAL A 113 -3.06 -6.63 -7.31
CA VAL A 113 -2.27 -6.60 -8.55
C VAL A 113 -0.78 -6.80 -8.23
N SER A 114 -0.27 -6.20 -7.15
CA SER A 114 1.12 -6.38 -6.68
C SER A 114 1.39 -7.80 -6.19
N THR A 115 0.41 -8.45 -5.55
CA THR A 115 0.49 -9.87 -5.18
C THR A 115 0.64 -10.74 -6.42
N PHE A 116 -0.20 -10.49 -7.44
CA PHE A 116 -0.13 -11.21 -8.72
C PHE A 116 1.23 -11.00 -9.40
N LEU A 117 1.72 -9.76 -9.48
CA LEU A 117 3.04 -9.44 -10.02
C LEU A 117 4.16 -10.24 -9.34
N SER A 118 4.18 -10.23 -8.01
CA SER A 118 5.20 -10.96 -7.23
C SER A 118 5.07 -12.47 -7.41
N GLY A 119 3.83 -13.00 -7.54
CA GLY A 119 3.57 -14.40 -7.82
C GLY A 119 4.09 -14.82 -9.20
N VAL A 120 3.87 -14.01 -10.23
CA VAL A 120 4.40 -14.28 -11.59
C VAL A 120 5.93 -14.21 -11.59
N MET A 121 6.53 -13.24 -10.89
CA MET A 121 7.99 -13.18 -10.71
C MET A 121 8.56 -14.42 -10.03
N LEU A 122 7.85 -14.96 -9.04
CA LEU A 122 8.25 -16.20 -8.33
C LEU A 122 8.25 -17.43 -9.26
N THR A 123 7.29 -17.50 -10.18
CA THR A 123 7.14 -18.63 -11.12
C THR A 123 7.97 -18.48 -12.40
N TRP A 124 8.66 -17.36 -12.58
CA TRP A 124 9.45 -17.12 -13.79
C TRP A 124 10.71 -17.99 -13.78
N PRO A 125 10.96 -18.83 -14.78
CA PRO A 125 12.12 -19.70 -14.82
C PRO A 125 13.43 -18.91 -14.97
N GLU A 126 14.54 -19.50 -14.54
CA GLU A 126 15.85 -18.90 -14.75
C GLU A 126 16.22 -18.96 -16.24
N GLY A 127 16.64 -17.82 -16.77
CA GLY A 127 17.02 -17.68 -18.17
C GLY A 127 17.67 -16.33 -18.46
N PRO A 128 18.21 -16.12 -19.66
CA PRO A 128 18.87 -14.88 -20.05
C PRO A 128 17.89 -13.68 -20.00
N ILE A 129 16.64 -13.88 -20.34
CA ILE A 129 15.59 -12.84 -20.29
C ILE A 129 15.30 -12.44 -18.85
N TYR A 130 15.17 -13.42 -17.94
CA TYR A 130 15.02 -13.17 -16.50
C TYR A 130 16.19 -12.35 -15.95
N GLN A 131 17.44 -12.74 -16.24
CA GLN A 131 18.63 -12.04 -15.74
C GLN A 131 18.72 -10.59 -16.26
N THR A 132 18.26 -10.34 -17.49
CA THR A 132 18.22 -8.99 -18.06
C THR A 132 17.26 -8.08 -17.28
N PHE A 133 16.09 -8.57 -16.88
CA PHE A 133 15.09 -7.78 -16.14
C PHE A 133 15.32 -7.77 -14.64
N ARG A 134 15.97 -8.79 -14.07
CA ARG A 134 16.21 -8.98 -12.63
C ARG A 134 16.78 -7.74 -11.93
N SER A 135 17.85 -7.20 -12.47
CA SER A 135 18.53 -6.04 -11.87
C SER A 135 17.63 -4.80 -11.86
N GLN A 136 16.87 -4.59 -12.92
CA GLN A 136 15.90 -3.49 -13.04
C GLN A 136 14.75 -3.66 -12.04
N PHE A 137 14.24 -4.86 -11.85
CA PHE A 137 13.19 -5.17 -10.87
C PHE A 137 13.66 -4.97 -9.42
N LEU A 138 14.86 -5.43 -9.08
CA LEU A 138 15.44 -5.25 -7.73
C LEU A 138 15.72 -3.77 -7.43
N ALA A 139 16.28 -3.03 -8.40
CA ALA A 139 16.49 -1.58 -8.26
C ALA A 139 15.17 -0.82 -8.09
N PHE A 140 14.13 -1.18 -8.84
CA PHE A 140 12.78 -0.64 -8.66
C PHE A 140 12.24 -0.98 -7.26
N SER A 141 12.43 -2.19 -6.75
CA SER A 141 11.99 -2.62 -5.43
C SER A 141 12.66 -1.82 -4.30
N ILE A 142 13.97 -1.52 -4.43
CA ILE A 142 14.70 -0.66 -3.49
C ILE A 142 14.11 0.75 -3.51
N PHE A 143 13.94 1.34 -4.69
CA PHE A 143 13.36 2.67 -4.82
C PHE A 143 11.95 2.74 -4.24
N GLN A 144 11.09 1.75 -4.55
CA GLN A 144 9.74 1.67 -4.02
C GLN A 144 9.73 1.57 -2.49
N SER A 145 10.67 0.83 -1.90
CA SER A 145 10.83 0.74 -0.45
C SER A 145 11.21 2.09 0.17
N CYS A 146 12.11 2.86 -0.48
CA CYS A 146 12.43 4.22 -0.04
C CYS A 146 11.21 5.14 -0.08
N VAL A 147 10.39 5.07 -1.13
CA VAL A 147 9.15 5.86 -1.24
C VAL A 147 8.16 5.45 -0.15
N GLN A 148 8.00 4.15 0.12
CA GLN A 148 7.12 3.65 1.19
C GLN A 148 7.59 4.13 2.57
N PHE A 149 8.89 4.19 2.81
CA PHE A 149 9.46 4.74 4.03
C PHE A 149 9.07 6.22 4.22
N MET A 150 9.19 7.06 3.19
CA MET A 150 8.74 8.45 3.23
C MET A 150 7.22 8.56 3.44
N GLN A 151 6.44 7.70 2.78
CA GLN A 151 4.99 7.63 2.95
C GLN A 151 4.59 7.27 4.38
N TYR A 152 5.33 6.40 5.05
CA TYR A 152 5.08 6.04 6.44
C TYR A 152 5.15 7.25 7.36
N TYR A 153 6.21 8.06 7.27
CA TYR A 153 6.33 9.28 8.07
C TYR A 153 5.19 10.27 7.82
N TYR A 154 4.81 10.43 6.57
CA TYR A 154 3.67 11.26 6.20
C TYR A 154 2.36 10.73 6.81
N GLN A 155 2.07 9.44 6.66
CA GLN A 155 0.84 8.80 7.15
C GLN A 155 0.78 8.81 8.67
N ARG A 156 1.88 8.54 9.35
CA ARG A 156 1.98 8.60 10.81
C ARG A 156 1.72 10.01 11.33
N GLY A 157 2.26 11.03 10.68
CA GLY A 157 1.99 12.43 11.02
C GLY A 157 0.52 12.80 10.84
N CYS A 158 -0.14 12.30 9.78
CA CYS A 158 -1.58 12.46 9.57
C CYS A 158 -2.40 11.78 10.68
N LEU A 159 -2.03 10.55 11.03
CA LEU A 159 -2.73 9.77 12.07
C LEU A 159 -2.64 10.43 13.44
N TYR A 160 -1.45 10.89 13.83
CA TYR A 160 -1.23 11.60 15.09
C TYR A 160 -2.11 12.85 15.20
N ARG A 161 -2.18 13.65 14.14
CA ARG A 161 -2.98 14.89 14.14
C ARG A 161 -4.48 14.61 14.09
N LEU A 162 -4.92 13.59 13.37
CA LEU A 162 -6.33 13.16 13.39
C LEU A 162 -6.76 12.70 14.78
N ARG A 163 -5.89 11.99 15.49
CA ARG A 163 -6.15 11.60 16.88
C ARG A 163 -6.25 12.80 17.80
N ALA A 164 -5.32 13.75 17.71
CA ALA A 164 -5.34 14.98 18.51
C ALA A 164 -6.60 15.83 18.26
N LEU A 165 -7.08 15.91 17.01
CA LEU A 165 -8.34 16.59 16.67
C LEU A 165 -9.57 15.85 17.25
N GLY A 166 -9.54 14.52 17.29
CA GLY A 166 -10.63 13.68 17.85
C GLY A 166 -10.71 13.74 19.37
N GLU A 167 -9.59 13.89 20.05
CA GLU A 167 -9.49 13.97 21.52
C GLU A 167 -9.74 15.39 22.08
N ARG A 168 -10.11 16.38 21.23
CA ARG A 168 -10.44 17.77 21.63
C ARG A 168 -9.39 18.46 22.51
N ASN A 169 -8.13 18.24 22.29
CA ASN A 169 -7.10 19.08 22.89
C ASN A 169 -7.08 20.43 22.18
N GLN A 170 -7.63 21.45 22.86
CA GLN A 170 -7.90 22.80 22.34
C GLN A 170 -6.64 23.62 21.99
N LEU A 171 -5.43 23.10 22.22
CA LEU A 171 -4.29 23.98 22.31
C LEU A 171 -3.61 24.32 20.98
N ASP A 172 -3.66 23.48 19.88
CA ASP A 172 -2.78 23.81 18.75
C ASP A 172 -3.20 23.33 17.34
N LEU A 173 -4.32 22.68 17.14
CA LEU A 173 -4.68 22.13 15.84
C LEU A 173 -6.00 22.68 15.32
N THR A 174 -5.92 23.79 14.58
CA THR A 174 -7.05 24.21 13.73
C THR A 174 -7.18 23.24 12.56
N VAL A 175 -8.42 22.98 12.09
CA VAL A 175 -8.69 22.16 10.91
C VAL A 175 -7.95 22.71 9.68
N GLU A 176 -7.80 24.02 9.58
CA GLU A 176 -7.05 24.71 8.52
C GLU A 176 -5.54 24.42 8.60
N GLY A 177 -4.95 24.47 9.79
CA GLY A 177 -3.55 24.12 10.00
C GLY A 177 -3.25 22.66 9.65
N PHE A 178 -4.16 21.72 9.99
CA PHE A 178 -4.05 20.33 9.61
C PHE A 178 -4.11 20.14 8.10
N GLN A 179 -5.03 20.80 7.40
CA GLN A 179 -5.14 20.71 5.95
C GLN A 179 -3.91 21.27 5.23
N SER A 180 -3.37 22.40 5.69
CA SER A 180 -2.17 23.01 5.15
C SER A 180 -0.94 22.12 5.34
N TRP A 181 -0.80 21.48 6.50
CA TRP A 181 0.29 20.54 6.76
C TRP A 181 0.20 19.29 5.87
N MET A 182 -0.99 18.71 5.73
CA MET A 182 -1.20 17.57 4.84
C MET A 182 -0.85 17.91 3.38
N TRP A 183 -1.18 19.12 2.94
CA TRP A 183 -0.87 19.56 1.59
C TRP A 183 0.63 19.69 1.37
N ARG A 184 1.36 20.33 2.29
CA ARG A 184 2.82 20.45 2.20
C ARG A 184 3.52 19.09 2.18
N GLY A 185 3.11 18.17 3.04
CA GLY A 185 3.67 16.83 3.06
C GLY A 185 3.38 16.04 1.77
N LEU A 186 2.16 16.15 1.25
CA LEU A 186 1.81 15.52 -0.02
C LEU A 186 2.60 16.12 -1.19
N THR A 187 2.74 17.45 -1.25
CA THR A 187 3.49 18.15 -2.31
C THR A 187 4.97 17.72 -2.32
N PHE A 188 5.56 17.53 -1.14
CA PHE A 188 6.92 17.01 -1.03
C PHE A 188 7.04 15.57 -1.57
N LEU A 189 6.03 14.74 -1.35
CA LEU A 189 6.05 13.33 -1.76
C LEU A 189 5.74 13.13 -3.26
N LEU A 190 5.01 14.05 -3.89
CA LEU A 190 4.54 13.93 -5.28
C LEU A 190 5.65 13.66 -6.31
N PRO A 191 6.80 14.35 -6.31
CA PRO A 191 7.86 14.08 -7.29
C PRO A 191 8.35 12.63 -7.23
N PHE A 192 8.52 12.09 -6.04
CA PHE A 192 8.96 10.70 -5.85
C PHE A 192 7.89 9.70 -6.30
N LEU A 193 6.61 10.00 -6.05
CA LEU A 193 5.50 9.18 -6.54
C LEU A 193 5.43 9.17 -8.06
N PHE A 194 5.50 10.33 -8.71
CA PHE A 194 5.49 10.41 -10.17
C PHE A 194 6.69 9.71 -10.78
N PHE A 195 7.88 9.88 -10.23
CA PHE A 195 9.06 9.17 -10.68
C PHE A 195 8.86 7.64 -10.57
N GLY A 196 8.31 7.15 -9.46
CA GLY A 196 7.98 5.74 -9.29
C GLY A 196 6.95 5.23 -10.32
N HIS A 197 5.93 6.05 -10.65
CA HIS A 197 4.95 5.68 -11.67
C HIS A 197 5.60 5.62 -13.06
N PHE A 198 6.44 6.58 -13.43
CA PHE A 198 7.18 6.51 -14.69
C PHE A 198 8.15 5.33 -14.75
N TRP A 199 8.74 4.95 -13.62
CA TRP A 199 9.56 3.74 -13.56
C TRP A 199 8.73 2.46 -13.75
N GLN A 200 7.49 2.42 -13.24
CA GLN A 200 6.56 1.32 -13.57
C GLN A 200 6.28 1.24 -15.08
N LEU A 201 6.05 2.38 -15.73
CA LEU A 201 5.89 2.43 -17.18
C LEU A 201 7.16 1.95 -17.91
N TYR A 202 8.33 2.38 -17.46
CA TYR A 202 9.61 1.93 -18.03
C TYR A 202 9.77 0.41 -17.89
N ASN A 203 9.42 -0.18 -16.73
CA ASN A 203 9.42 -1.63 -16.54
C ASN A 203 8.46 -2.33 -17.51
N ALA A 204 7.25 -1.78 -17.71
CA ALA A 204 6.30 -2.32 -18.66
C ALA A 204 6.85 -2.31 -20.10
N VAL A 205 7.41 -1.19 -20.55
CA VAL A 205 7.99 -1.04 -21.89
C VAL A 205 9.17 -2.01 -22.08
N THR A 206 10.06 -2.12 -21.09
CA THR A 206 11.19 -3.07 -21.13
C THR A 206 10.67 -4.51 -21.30
N LEU A 207 9.66 -4.91 -20.53
CA LEU A 207 9.08 -6.26 -20.61
C LEU A 207 8.38 -6.50 -21.95
N PHE A 208 7.65 -5.54 -22.49
CA PHE A 208 7.06 -5.68 -23.83
C PHE A 208 8.15 -5.80 -24.91
N THR A 209 9.23 -5.05 -24.80
CA THR A 209 10.37 -5.19 -25.73
C THR A 209 11.05 -6.56 -25.60
N LEU A 210 11.18 -7.08 -24.38
CA LEU A 210 11.70 -8.44 -24.15
C LEU A 210 10.75 -9.51 -24.71
N ALA A 211 9.43 -9.31 -24.57
CA ALA A 211 8.42 -10.24 -25.08
C ALA A 211 8.39 -10.34 -26.62
N THR A 212 8.85 -9.31 -27.35
CA THR A 212 8.92 -9.31 -28.83
C THR A 212 10.18 -9.96 -29.37
N ARG A 213 11.10 -10.41 -28.53
CA ARG A 213 12.32 -11.11 -28.97
C ARG A 213 11.99 -12.55 -29.40
N ASP A 214 12.62 -13.01 -30.46
CA ASP A 214 12.39 -14.35 -31.02
C ASP A 214 12.78 -15.48 -30.05
N ASP A 215 13.69 -15.22 -29.12
CA ASP A 215 14.14 -16.15 -28.09
C ASP A 215 13.20 -16.20 -26.85
N CYS A 216 12.20 -15.31 -26.76
CA CYS A 216 11.25 -15.25 -25.66
C CYS A 216 10.12 -16.27 -25.83
N LYS A 217 10.13 -17.32 -25.02
CA LYS A 217 9.04 -18.32 -24.94
C LYS A 217 8.25 -18.25 -23.65
N GLU A 218 8.60 -17.34 -22.78
CA GLU A 218 8.12 -17.24 -21.41
C GLU A 218 6.89 -16.33 -21.36
N TRP A 219 5.74 -16.89 -21.03
CA TRP A 219 4.47 -16.14 -20.90
C TRP A 219 4.51 -15.11 -19.76
N GLN A 220 5.38 -15.34 -18.76
CA GLN A 220 5.54 -14.48 -17.60
C GLN A 220 5.96 -13.05 -18.02
N VAL A 221 6.78 -12.92 -19.05
CA VAL A 221 7.27 -11.63 -19.55
C VAL A 221 6.11 -10.73 -19.97
N LEU A 222 5.19 -11.27 -20.77
CA LEU A 222 4.01 -10.54 -21.23
C LEU A 222 3.07 -10.19 -20.06
N MET A 223 2.82 -11.15 -19.16
CA MET A 223 1.94 -10.95 -18.01
C MET A 223 2.49 -9.90 -17.05
N LEU A 224 3.80 -9.89 -16.80
CA LEU A 224 4.45 -8.86 -15.99
C LEU A 224 4.37 -7.50 -16.68
N GLY A 225 4.60 -7.41 -17.98
CA GLY A 225 4.47 -6.17 -18.75
C GLY A 225 3.06 -5.56 -18.62
N LEU A 226 2.02 -6.39 -18.81
CA LEU A 226 0.63 -5.99 -18.63
C LEU A 226 0.35 -5.54 -17.17
N THR A 227 0.87 -6.27 -16.20
CA THR A 227 0.67 -5.97 -14.78
C THR A 227 1.32 -4.64 -14.39
N PHE A 228 2.55 -4.38 -14.83
CA PHE A 228 3.21 -3.09 -14.62
C PHE A 228 2.47 -1.93 -15.29
N LEU A 229 1.92 -2.15 -16.49
CA LEU A 229 1.10 -1.15 -17.19
C LEU A 229 -0.18 -0.83 -16.41
N VAL A 230 -0.88 -1.83 -15.89
CA VAL A 230 -2.07 -1.65 -15.04
C VAL A 230 -1.73 -0.89 -13.77
N LEU A 231 -0.62 -1.25 -13.11
CA LEU A 231 -0.13 -0.53 -11.92
C LEU A 231 0.20 0.93 -12.24
N PHE A 232 0.89 1.20 -13.34
CA PHE A 232 1.19 2.55 -13.78
C PHE A 232 -0.09 3.36 -14.00
N LEU A 233 -1.01 2.87 -14.82
CA LEU A 233 -2.25 3.59 -15.15
C LEU A 233 -3.07 3.89 -13.89
N GLY A 234 -3.29 2.89 -13.06
CA GLY A 234 -4.09 3.06 -11.86
C GLY A 234 -3.45 4.00 -10.84
N ASN A 235 -2.15 3.88 -10.58
CA ASN A 235 -1.42 4.74 -9.66
C ASN A 235 -1.34 6.18 -10.19
N PHE A 236 -1.00 6.36 -11.45
CA PHE A 236 -0.88 7.67 -12.09
C PHE A 236 -2.21 8.41 -12.11
N LEU A 237 -3.28 7.78 -12.62
CA LEU A 237 -4.61 8.39 -12.68
C LEU A 237 -5.17 8.71 -11.29
N THR A 238 -4.95 7.83 -10.31
CA THR A 238 -5.40 8.07 -8.93
C THR A 238 -4.64 9.24 -8.30
N THR A 239 -3.34 9.32 -8.52
CA THR A 239 -2.51 10.44 -8.02
C THR A 239 -2.92 11.75 -8.67
N LEU A 240 -3.12 11.79 -9.98
CA LEU A 240 -3.63 12.97 -10.69
C LEU A 240 -4.99 13.41 -10.15
N LYS A 241 -5.93 12.47 -9.94
CA LYS A 241 -7.25 12.77 -9.37
C LYS A 241 -7.13 13.39 -7.97
N VAL A 242 -6.24 12.88 -7.12
CA VAL A 242 -6.01 13.44 -5.78
C VAL A 242 -5.44 14.85 -5.86
N VAL A 243 -4.44 15.08 -6.71
CA VAL A 243 -3.84 16.41 -6.92
C VAL A 243 -4.90 17.39 -7.43
N HIS A 244 -5.65 17.03 -8.47
CA HIS A 244 -6.70 17.88 -9.04
C HIS A 244 -7.78 18.27 -8.01
N GLN A 245 -8.27 17.29 -7.23
CA GLN A 245 -9.24 17.55 -6.17
C GLN A 245 -8.72 18.52 -5.11
N LYS A 246 -7.44 18.39 -4.75
CA LYS A 246 -6.80 19.28 -3.77
C LYS A 246 -6.61 20.70 -4.29
N VAL A 247 -6.15 20.85 -5.54
CA VAL A 247 -6.00 22.16 -6.19
C VAL A 247 -7.34 22.89 -6.29
N GLN A 248 -8.41 22.19 -6.72
CA GLN A 248 -9.75 22.78 -6.78
C GLN A 248 -10.25 23.23 -5.41
N LYS A 249 -10.00 22.43 -4.35
CA LYS A 249 -10.42 22.78 -3.00
C LYS A 249 -9.71 24.04 -2.51
N ASN A 250 -8.41 24.14 -2.72
CA ASN A 250 -7.63 25.33 -2.34
C ASN A 250 -8.12 26.58 -3.10
N TYR A 251 -8.35 26.47 -4.42
CA TYR A 251 -8.85 27.57 -5.21
C TYR A 251 -10.21 28.09 -4.73
N ARG A 252 -11.13 27.20 -4.35
CA ARG A 252 -12.44 27.60 -3.79
C ARG A 252 -12.30 28.29 -2.42
N GLN A 253 -11.36 27.84 -1.60
CA GLN A 253 -11.09 28.41 -0.28
C GLN A 253 -10.53 29.85 -0.40
N ASP A 254 -9.57 30.05 -1.30
CA ASP A 254 -8.98 31.37 -1.58
C ASP A 254 -10.03 32.36 -2.13
N LYS A 255 -10.94 31.87 -2.98
CA LYS A 255 -12.04 32.71 -3.51
C LYS A 255 -13.00 33.13 -2.41
N ASN A 256 -13.36 32.22 -1.50
CA ASN A 256 -14.26 32.54 -0.38
C ASN A 256 -13.62 33.50 0.63
N ASN A 257 -12.30 33.44 0.85
CA ASN A 257 -11.59 34.35 1.74
C ASN A 257 -11.41 35.76 1.15
N LYS A 258 -11.42 35.91 -0.18
CA LYS A 258 -11.37 37.22 -0.86
C LYS A 258 -12.74 37.93 -0.91
N HIS A 259 -13.83 37.23 -0.62
CA HIS A 259 -15.19 37.78 -0.58
C HIS A 259 -15.70 38.04 0.85
N LYS A 260 -14.89 37.75 1.86
CA LYS A 260 -15.08 38.20 3.25
C LYS A 260 -14.23 39.40 3.56
#